data_050c0b83dc27ae71baaa7ff4d7c120b3
#
_entry.id   050c0b83dc27ae71baaa7ff4d7c120b3
#
_cell.length_a   1.000
_cell.length_b   1.000
_cell.length_c   1.000
_cell.angle_alpha   90.00
_cell.angle_beta   90.00
_cell.angle_gamma   90.00
#
_symmetry.space_group_name_H-M   'P 1'
#
loop_
_entity.id
_entity.type
_entity.pdbx_description
1 polymer ?
#
loop_
_entity_poly.entity_id
_entity_poly.type
_entity_poly.pdbx_seq_one_letter_code
_entity_poly.pdbx_strand_id
1 'polypeptide(L)'
;SAGVVLTAQAPVPPADPNRRLLPLTAFRLESGAVLPHASVAYATFGTLNAAKDNAVLVASYYGADYHGYDFLIGPGKALDPARHFVVTTEMFGNGFSSSPSNTPAPMSGPDFPAIAIRDNVEASRRVLEHLGGAHVRAVMGFSMGAEQAFQWAVSHPTFMDGIVPWCGTAKTYPHGVVRLESAIRALTADPAFNNGRYTTPPKAGMAAWSTHWAAWVWSQEW
;
A
#
# COMPACT_ATOMS: atom_id res chain seq x y z
N SER A 1 33.50 -24.89 -11.09
CA SER A 1 33.28 -23.44 -11.17
C SER A 1 32.03 -23.10 -10.42
N ALA A 2 32.20 -22.47 -9.25
CA ALA A 2 31.09 -21.96 -8.45
C ALA A 2 30.50 -20.74 -9.18
N GLY A 3 29.28 -20.88 -9.70
CA GLY A 3 28.53 -19.78 -10.27
C GLY A 3 28.11 -18.80 -9.17
N VAL A 4 28.56 -17.55 -9.25
CA VAL A 4 28.06 -16.46 -8.41
C VAL A 4 26.62 -16.18 -8.86
N VAL A 5 25.64 -16.57 -8.05
CA VAL A 5 24.26 -16.17 -8.23
C VAL A 5 24.16 -14.70 -7.80
N LEU A 6 24.23 -13.79 -8.76
CA LEU A 6 23.85 -12.40 -8.55
C LEU A 6 22.34 -12.35 -8.39
N THR A 7 21.86 -12.35 -7.14
CA THR A 7 20.49 -11.98 -6.83
C THR A 7 20.33 -10.51 -7.20
N ALA A 8 19.52 -10.22 -8.22
CA ALA A 8 19.11 -8.85 -8.52
C ALA A 8 18.30 -8.34 -7.33
N GLN A 9 18.99 -7.64 -6.45
CA GLN A 9 18.34 -6.95 -5.32
C GLN A 9 17.52 -5.82 -5.89
N ALA A 10 16.24 -5.75 -5.53
CA ALA A 10 15.40 -4.61 -5.89
C ALA A 10 16.12 -3.32 -5.42
N PRO A 11 16.07 -2.24 -6.21
CA PRO A 11 16.68 -0.98 -5.82
C PRO A 11 16.13 -0.57 -4.44
N VAL A 12 17.03 -0.35 -3.50
CA VAL A 12 16.67 0.17 -2.16
C VAL A 12 16.08 1.57 -2.40
N PRO A 13 14.84 1.81 -1.98
CA PRO A 13 14.25 3.14 -2.10
C PRO A 13 15.15 4.18 -1.43
N PRO A 14 15.24 5.40 -1.96
CA PRO A 14 16.03 6.45 -1.34
C PRO A 14 15.61 6.66 0.12
N ALA A 15 16.59 6.92 0.98
CA ALA A 15 16.34 7.16 2.39
C ALA A 15 15.42 8.38 2.55
N ASP A 16 14.26 8.16 3.14
CA ASP A 16 13.28 9.20 3.42
C ASP A 16 13.25 9.43 4.94
N PRO A 17 13.68 10.60 5.43
CA PRO A 17 13.80 10.88 6.85
C PRO A 17 12.44 10.92 7.57
N ASN A 18 11.33 11.09 6.85
CA ASN A 18 9.99 11.11 7.43
C ASN A 18 9.39 9.71 7.54
N ARG A 19 9.87 8.74 6.76
CA ARG A 19 9.35 7.38 6.77
C ARG A 19 9.84 6.62 8.00
N ARG A 20 8.88 6.06 8.73
CA ARG A 20 9.09 5.24 9.92
C ARG A 20 8.51 3.86 9.70
N LEU A 21 8.97 2.89 10.46
CA LEU A 21 8.45 1.52 10.45
C LEU A 21 7.86 1.21 11.84
N LEU A 22 6.63 0.72 11.85
CA LEU A 22 6.02 0.11 13.03
C LEU A 22 6.12 -1.41 12.89
N PRO A 23 6.87 -2.10 13.77
CA PRO A 23 6.86 -3.55 13.80
C PRO A 23 5.53 -4.07 14.34
N LEU A 24 4.98 -5.09 13.68
CA LEU A 24 3.75 -5.77 14.04
C LEU A 24 4.06 -7.27 14.26
N THR A 25 4.27 -7.65 15.50
CA THR A 25 4.57 -9.06 15.83
C THR A 25 3.34 -9.93 15.64
N ALA A 26 3.53 -11.07 14.98
CA ALA A 26 2.49 -12.09 14.75
C ALA A 26 1.20 -11.51 14.16
N PHE A 27 1.34 -10.68 13.11
CA PHE A 27 0.18 -10.06 12.45
C PHE A 27 -0.62 -11.11 11.68
N ARG A 28 -1.87 -11.33 12.10
CA ARG A 28 -2.78 -12.28 11.47
C ARG A 28 -3.52 -11.61 10.32
N LEU A 29 -3.42 -12.22 9.15
CA LEU A 29 -4.11 -11.80 7.93
C LEU A 29 -5.55 -12.34 7.89
N GLU A 30 -6.38 -11.73 7.07
CA GLU A 30 -7.76 -12.19 6.80
C GLU A 30 -7.80 -13.64 6.30
N SER A 31 -6.82 -14.06 5.52
CA SER A 31 -6.63 -15.43 5.05
C SER A 31 -6.37 -16.45 6.17
N GLY A 32 -6.10 -15.99 7.39
CA GLY A 32 -5.69 -16.81 8.53
C GLY A 32 -4.17 -17.04 8.62
N ALA A 33 -3.40 -16.70 7.59
CA ALA A 33 -1.93 -16.74 7.67
C ALA A 33 -1.43 -15.71 8.69
N VAL A 34 -0.24 -15.96 9.25
CA VAL A 34 0.39 -15.07 10.23
C VAL A 34 1.73 -14.62 9.69
N LEU A 35 1.94 -13.31 9.61
CA LEU A 35 3.25 -12.72 9.37
C LEU A 35 3.97 -12.57 10.72
N PRO A 36 5.01 -13.35 11.00
CA PRO A 36 5.67 -13.37 12.32
C PRO A 36 6.30 -12.01 12.67
N HIS A 37 6.85 -11.35 11.67
CA HIS A 37 7.59 -10.10 11.78
C HIS A 37 7.12 -9.10 10.70
N ALA A 38 5.82 -8.78 10.70
CA ALA A 38 5.31 -7.74 9.81
C ALA A 38 5.79 -6.36 10.24
N SER A 39 5.86 -5.44 9.29
CA SER A 39 6.09 -4.02 9.55
C SER A 39 5.25 -3.17 8.62
N VAL A 40 4.77 -2.05 9.14
CA VAL A 40 4.05 -1.03 8.36
C VAL A 40 4.88 0.23 8.31
N ALA A 41 5.15 0.69 7.11
CA ALA A 41 5.77 1.98 6.89
C ALA A 41 4.71 3.10 6.98
N TYR A 42 5.06 4.19 7.61
CA TYR A 42 4.19 5.35 7.78
C TYR A 42 5.00 6.64 7.88
N ALA A 43 4.34 7.77 7.66
CA ALA A 43 4.89 9.09 7.96
C ALA A 43 3.84 9.94 8.68
N THR A 44 4.30 10.97 9.39
CA THR A 44 3.41 11.88 10.12
C THR A 44 3.77 13.33 9.83
N PHE A 45 2.76 14.18 9.73
CA PHE A 45 2.92 15.63 9.52
C PHE A 45 2.03 16.36 10.52
N GLY A 46 2.57 17.39 11.16
CA GLY A 46 1.89 18.11 12.24
C GLY A 46 1.96 17.38 13.59
N THR A 47 1.08 17.75 14.50
CA THR A 47 1.05 17.24 15.86
C THR A 47 -0.37 16.89 16.29
N LEU A 48 -0.54 15.73 16.92
CA LEU A 48 -1.80 15.34 17.53
C LEU A 48 -2.08 16.30 18.71
N ASN A 49 -3.22 16.99 18.66
CA ASN A 49 -3.60 17.94 19.69
C ASN A 49 -4.05 17.24 20.99
N ALA A 50 -4.18 18.01 22.07
CA ALA A 50 -4.56 17.48 23.39
C ALA A 50 -5.97 16.82 23.39
N ALA A 51 -6.89 17.33 22.57
CA ALA A 51 -8.23 16.78 22.40
C ALA A 51 -8.25 15.51 21.54
N LYS A 52 -7.14 15.22 20.81
CA LYS A 52 -7.00 14.09 19.90
C LYS A 52 -8.06 14.03 18.77
N ASP A 53 -8.51 15.20 18.34
CA ASP A 53 -9.61 15.33 17.37
C ASP A 53 -9.16 15.91 16.01
N ASN A 54 -7.86 16.10 15.78
CA ASN A 54 -7.31 16.68 14.55
C ASN A 54 -6.58 15.68 13.65
N ALA A 55 -6.65 14.39 13.95
CA ALA A 55 -5.98 13.37 13.15
C ALA A 55 -6.72 13.09 11.84
N VAL A 56 -5.96 12.92 10.75
CA VAL A 56 -6.45 12.49 9.43
C VAL A 56 -5.55 11.37 8.95
N LEU A 57 -6.14 10.23 8.58
CA LEU A 57 -5.43 9.12 7.95
C LEU A 57 -5.48 9.27 6.44
N VAL A 58 -4.35 9.10 5.78
CA VAL A 58 -4.22 9.08 4.32
C VAL A 58 -3.58 7.75 3.91
N ALA A 59 -4.36 6.88 3.29
CA ALA A 59 -3.91 5.55 2.89
C ALA A 59 -3.22 5.60 1.51
N SER A 60 -2.03 5.00 1.38
CA SER A 60 -1.32 4.90 0.10
C SER A 60 -2.13 4.07 -0.93
N TYR A 61 -1.73 4.14 -2.18
CA TYR A 61 -2.42 3.47 -3.29
C TYR A 61 -1.45 2.69 -4.18
N TYR A 62 -1.98 1.88 -5.08
CA TYR A 62 -1.19 1.04 -5.96
C TYR A 62 -0.22 1.86 -6.82
N GLY A 63 1.05 1.47 -6.78
CA GLY A 63 2.12 2.10 -7.57
C GLY A 63 2.65 3.42 -7.01
N ALA A 64 2.20 3.84 -5.82
CA ALA A 64 2.70 5.04 -5.16
C ALA A 64 2.92 4.83 -3.66
N ASP A 65 3.76 5.68 -3.09
CA ASP A 65 3.88 5.88 -1.65
C ASP A 65 3.16 7.17 -1.23
N TYR A 66 3.35 7.60 0.01
CA TYR A 66 2.68 8.80 0.54
C TYR A 66 3.06 10.09 -0.20
N HIS A 67 4.20 10.15 -0.91
CA HIS A 67 4.57 11.29 -1.73
C HIS A 67 3.59 11.55 -2.88
N GLY A 68 2.80 10.53 -3.27
CA GLY A 68 1.67 10.75 -4.17
C GLY A 68 0.63 11.74 -3.67
N TYR A 69 0.70 12.12 -2.37
CA TYR A 69 -0.17 13.11 -1.73
C TYR A 69 0.51 14.42 -1.39
N ASP A 70 1.73 14.67 -1.83
CA ASP A 70 2.46 15.91 -1.55
C ASP A 70 1.72 17.15 -2.05
N PHE A 71 0.84 17.01 -3.04
CA PHE A 71 -0.01 18.10 -3.50
C PHE A 71 -1.11 18.50 -2.49
N LEU A 72 -1.49 17.61 -1.56
CA LEU A 72 -2.49 17.86 -0.51
C LEU A 72 -1.87 18.23 0.84
N ILE A 73 -0.66 17.72 1.14
CA ILE A 73 -0.02 17.85 2.45
C ILE A 73 0.99 19.00 2.42
N GLY A 74 0.86 19.94 3.33
CA GLY A 74 1.81 21.03 3.50
C GLY A 74 1.15 22.35 3.93
N PRO A 75 1.96 23.37 4.26
CA PRO A 75 1.47 24.69 4.69
C PRO A 75 0.51 25.30 3.66
N GLY A 76 -0.66 25.72 4.11
CA GLY A 76 -1.70 26.34 3.27
C GLY A 76 -2.44 25.39 2.35
N LYS A 77 -2.14 24.08 2.36
CA LYS A 77 -2.84 23.05 1.58
C LYS A 77 -4.02 22.47 2.37
N ALA A 78 -4.80 21.61 1.73
CA ALA A 78 -5.98 20.98 2.35
C ALA A 78 -5.63 20.25 3.66
N LEU A 79 -4.49 19.58 3.69
CA LEU A 79 -3.93 18.90 4.85
C LEU A 79 -2.73 19.70 5.41
N ASP A 80 -3.02 20.89 5.90
CA ASP A 80 -2.02 21.75 6.54
C ASP A 80 -1.60 21.17 7.89
N PRO A 81 -0.30 20.85 8.08
CA PRO A 81 0.22 20.34 9.35
C PRO A 81 0.06 21.27 10.57
N ALA A 82 -0.19 22.57 10.34
CA ALA A 82 -0.52 23.49 11.42
C ALA A 82 -1.93 23.26 12.00
N ARG A 83 -2.82 22.59 11.25
CA ARG A 83 -4.23 22.34 11.61
C ARG A 83 -4.53 20.86 11.84
N HIS A 84 -3.83 19.98 11.15
CA HIS A 84 -4.09 18.55 11.13
C HIS A 84 -2.86 17.76 11.57
N PHE A 85 -3.11 16.68 12.28
CA PHE A 85 -2.14 15.61 12.45
C PHE A 85 -2.38 14.59 11.35
N VAL A 86 -1.62 14.71 10.27
CA VAL A 86 -1.74 13.81 9.12
C VAL A 86 -0.90 12.58 9.36
N VAL A 87 -1.51 11.42 9.26
CA VAL A 87 -0.84 10.12 9.32
C VAL A 87 -1.00 9.47 7.95
N THR A 88 0.11 9.15 7.31
CA THR A 88 0.11 8.38 6.06
C THR A 88 0.55 6.95 6.36
N THR A 89 -0.06 5.96 5.71
CA THR A 89 0.32 4.55 5.87
C THR A 89 0.56 3.90 4.53
N GLU A 90 1.60 3.06 4.46
CA GLU A 90 1.97 2.31 3.28
C GLU A 90 1.33 0.92 3.30
N MET A 91 0.81 0.49 2.16
CA MET A 91 0.22 -0.84 2.04
C MET A 91 1.28 -1.95 2.16
N PHE A 92 0.88 -3.09 2.69
CA PHE A 92 1.63 -4.33 2.47
C PHE A 92 1.78 -4.61 0.96
N GLY A 93 2.94 -5.11 0.57
CA GLY A 93 3.23 -5.43 -0.82
C GLY A 93 3.79 -4.27 -1.66
N ASN A 94 3.89 -3.05 -1.12
CA ASN A 94 4.40 -1.90 -1.87
C ASN A 94 5.93 -1.71 -1.83
N GLY A 95 6.66 -2.58 -1.13
CA GLY A 95 8.11 -2.53 -1.01
C GLY A 95 8.62 -1.72 0.19
N PHE A 96 7.78 -0.93 0.86
CA PHE A 96 8.12 -0.17 2.08
C PHE A 96 7.61 -0.86 3.34
N SER A 97 6.34 -1.23 3.39
CA SER A 97 5.80 -2.18 4.37
C SER A 97 6.21 -3.60 4.02
N SER A 98 5.92 -4.58 4.88
CA SER A 98 6.20 -5.98 4.58
C SER A 98 5.69 -6.37 3.20
N SER A 99 6.56 -6.94 2.41
CA SER A 99 6.37 -7.19 0.98
C SER A 99 7.11 -8.46 0.56
N PRO A 100 6.78 -9.06 -0.59
CA PRO A 100 7.54 -10.20 -1.13
C PRO A 100 9.04 -9.94 -1.22
N SER A 101 9.44 -8.69 -1.49
CA SER A 101 10.84 -8.30 -1.72
C SER A 101 11.65 -8.05 -0.45
N ASN A 102 11.00 -7.81 0.69
CA ASN A 102 11.68 -7.42 1.94
C ASN A 102 11.32 -8.31 3.15
N THR A 103 10.45 -9.30 2.98
CA THR A 103 10.12 -10.28 4.01
C THR A 103 11.08 -11.45 3.92
N PRO A 104 11.67 -11.92 5.05
CA PRO A 104 12.60 -13.05 5.05
C PRO A 104 11.90 -14.38 4.76
N ALA A 105 12.67 -15.36 4.29
CA ALA A 105 12.18 -16.73 4.15
C ALA A 105 11.61 -17.25 5.50
N PRO A 106 10.59 -18.11 5.48
CA PRO A 106 10.01 -18.78 4.31
C PRO A 106 8.94 -17.99 3.56
N MET A 107 8.60 -16.75 3.97
CA MET A 107 7.52 -15.94 3.42
C MET A 107 8.02 -14.87 2.44
N SER A 108 9.10 -15.12 1.69
CA SER A 108 9.66 -14.19 0.72
C SER A 108 9.22 -14.49 -0.71
N GLY A 109 9.30 -13.51 -1.58
CA GLY A 109 8.99 -13.68 -3.01
C GLY A 109 7.58 -14.25 -3.23
N PRO A 110 7.44 -15.32 -4.06
CA PRO A 110 6.15 -15.91 -4.38
C PRO A 110 5.48 -16.64 -3.19
N ASP A 111 6.21 -16.87 -2.10
CA ASP A 111 5.68 -17.50 -0.89
C ASP A 111 5.11 -16.46 0.10
N PHE A 112 5.19 -15.17 -0.24
CA PHE A 112 4.52 -14.13 0.53
C PHE A 112 3.00 -14.32 0.46
N PRO A 113 2.29 -14.28 1.61
CA PRO A 113 0.86 -14.56 1.64
C PRO A 113 0.05 -13.49 0.89
N ALA A 114 -1.11 -13.88 0.40
CA ALA A 114 -2.06 -12.93 -0.18
C ALA A 114 -2.53 -11.92 0.87
N ILE A 115 -2.54 -10.67 0.50
CA ILE A 115 -2.96 -9.54 1.33
C ILE A 115 -4.30 -9.01 0.84
N ALA A 116 -5.25 -8.85 1.74
CA ALA A 116 -6.53 -8.21 1.48
C ALA A 116 -6.50 -6.71 1.84
N ILE A 117 -7.46 -5.94 1.31
CA ILE A 117 -7.65 -4.53 1.71
C ILE A 117 -7.88 -4.43 3.22
N ARG A 118 -8.60 -5.38 3.81
CA ARG A 118 -8.85 -5.43 5.26
C ARG A 118 -7.57 -5.58 6.08
N ASP A 119 -6.57 -6.28 5.58
CA ASP A 119 -5.27 -6.40 6.26
C ASP A 119 -4.56 -5.05 6.33
N ASN A 120 -4.61 -4.25 5.26
CA ASN A 120 -4.03 -2.92 5.24
C ASN A 120 -4.78 -1.96 6.18
N VAL A 121 -6.10 -2.07 6.26
CA VAL A 121 -6.93 -1.30 7.20
C VAL A 121 -6.56 -1.63 8.65
N GLU A 122 -6.45 -2.90 9.00
CA GLU A 122 -6.05 -3.33 10.34
C GLU A 122 -4.63 -2.89 10.69
N ALA A 123 -3.69 -2.97 9.72
CA ALA A 123 -2.33 -2.50 9.92
C ALA A 123 -2.28 -0.98 10.14
N SER A 124 -3.04 -0.20 9.37
CA SER A 124 -3.16 1.26 9.54
C SER A 124 -3.77 1.62 10.90
N ARG A 125 -4.75 0.84 11.37
CA ARG A 125 -5.34 1.01 12.69
C ARG A 125 -4.29 0.86 13.80
N ARG A 126 -3.41 -0.14 13.68
CA ARG A 126 -2.30 -0.32 14.63
C ARG A 126 -1.33 0.86 14.63
N VAL A 127 -1.08 1.48 13.47
CA VAL A 127 -0.28 2.71 13.40
C VAL A 127 -0.95 3.85 14.16
N LEU A 128 -2.26 4.09 13.95
CA LEU A 128 -2.99 5.13 14.66
C LEU A 128 -2.98 4.91 16.18
N GLU A 129 -3.24 3.68 16.63
CA GLU A 129 -3.19 3.34 18.07
C GLU A 129 -1.80 3.56 18.67
N HIS A 130 -0.74 3.15 17.94
CA HIS A 130 0.65 3.40 18.37
C HIS A 130 0.95 4.90 18.54
N LEU A 131 0.36 5.74 17.70
CA LEU A 131 0.51 7.19 17.76
C LEU A 131 -0.43 7.86 18.80
N GLY A 132 -1.20 7.07 19.54
CA GLY A 132 -2.12 7.56 20.56
C GLY A 132 -3.47 8.05 20.03
N GLY A 133 -3.77 7.80 18.75
CA GLY A 133 -5.04 8.10 18.11
C GLY A 133 -6.05 6.98 18.38
N ALA A 134 -7.21 7.34 18.94
CA ALA A 134 -8.35 6.43 19.11
C ALA A 134 -9.50 6.79 18.17
N HIS A 135 -9.38 7.89 17.46
CA HIS A 135 -10.35 8.42 16.51
C HIS A 135 -9.65 9.33 15.50
N VAL A 136 -10.17 9.40 14.28
CA VAL A 136 -9.69 10.31 13.24
C VAL A 136 -10.84 11.10 12.63
N ARG A 137 -10.60 12.36 12.22
CA ARG A 137 -11.57 13.17 11.50
C ARG A 137 -11.98 12.55 10.18
N ALA A 138 -11.00 12.05 9.46
CA ALA A 138 -11.25 11.43 8.16
C ALA A 138 -10.24 10.33 7.86
N VAL A 139 -10.70 9.34 7.11
CA VAL A 139 -9.85 8.44 6.35
C VAL A 139 -9.97 8.81 4.89
N MET A 140 -8.84 9.15 4.28
CA MET A 140 -8.76 9.64 2.90
C MET A 140 -7.95 8.68 2.04
N GLY A 141 -8.30 8.60 0.76
CA GLY A 141 -7.51 7.83 -0.17
C GLY A 141 -7.91 7.96 -1.63
N PHE A 142 -6.90 7.88 -2.49
CA PHE A 142 -7.03 7.84 -3.94
C PHE A 142 -6.98 6.38 -4.42
N SER A 143 -7.74 6.02 -5.46
CA SER A 143 -7.66 4.70 -6.10
C SER A 143 -7.80 3.56 -5.09
N MET A 144 -6.81 2.69 -4.95
CA MET A 144 -6.77 1.63 -3.93
C MET A 144 -6.76 2.17 -2.49
N GLY A 145 -6.31 3.41 -2.27
CA GLY A 145 -6.48 4.12 -1.01
C GLY A 145 -7.95 4.46 -0.72
N ALA A 146 -8.75 4.72 -1.75
CA ALA A 146 -10.19 4.89 -1.60
C ALA A 146 -10.89 3.57 -1.24
N GLU A 147 -10.44 2.44 -1.79
CA GLU A 147 -10.92 1.11 -1.39
C GLU A 147 -10.64 0.84 0.08
N GLN A 148 -9.47 1.25 0.58
CA GLN A 148 -9.15 1.19 2.00
C GLN A 148 -10.08 2.09 2.82
N ALA A 149 -10.38 3.33 2.38
CA ALA A 149 -11.29 4.24 3.07
C ALA A 149 -12.71 3.66 3.18
N PHE A 150 -13.24 3.03 2.11
CA PHE A 150 -14.51 2.30 2.18
C PHE A 150 -14.45 1.14 3.16
N GLN A 151 -13.36 0.37 3.16
CA GLN A 151 -13.18 -0.75 4.09
C GLN A 151 -13.09 -0.26 5.54
N TRP A 152 -12.46 0.88 5.80
CA TRP A 152 -12.44 1.52 7.11
C TRP A 152 -13.85 1.82 7.62
N ALA A 153 -14.70 2.43 6.78
CA ALA A 153 -16.08 2.76 7.15
C ALA A 153 -16.91 1.51 7.51
N VAL A 154 -16.62 0.36 6.88
CA VAL A 154 -17.31 -0.91 7.17
C VAL A 154 -16.73 -1.60 8.41
N SER A 155 -15.40 -1.65 8.53
CA SER A 155 -14.74 -2.39 9.62
C SER A 155 -14.73 -1.64 10.94
N HIS A 156 -14.62 -0.31 10.90
CA HIS A 156 -14.44 0.54 12.09
C HIS A 156 -15.30 1.81 12.01
N PRO A 157 -16.64 1.70 11.87
CA PRO A 157 -17.53 2.83 11.59
C PRO A 157 -17.53 3.93 12.66
N THR A 158 -17.12 3.61 13.88
CA THR A 158 -17.05 4.57 15.01
C THR A 158 -15.65 5.16 15.19
N PHE A 159 -14.67 4.77 14.39
CA PHE A 159 -13.28 5.22 14.53
C PHE A 159 -13.00 6.53 13.79
N MET A 160 -13.94 7.02 12.99
CA MET A 160 -13.79 8.24 12.20
C MET A 160 -15.10 9.01 12.08
N ASP A 161 -15.00 10.33 11.82
CA ASP A 161 -16.17 11.16 11.49
C ASP A 161 -16.65 10.92 10.07
N GLY A 162 -15.74 10.57 9.15
CA GLY A 162 -16.10 10.31 7.76
C GLY A 162 -14.95 9.78 6.92
N ILE A 163 -15.27 9.49 5.67
CA ILE A 163 -14.30 9.06 4.65
C ILE A 163 -14.28 10.02 3.47
N VAL A 164 -13.12 10.19 2.85
CA VAL A 164 -12.94 10.97 1.62
C VAL A 164 -12.28 10.07 0.57
N PRO A 165 -13.05 9.18 -0.06
CA PRO A 165 -12.57 8.32 -1.13
C PRO A 165 -12.70 9.03 -2.49
N TRP A 166 -11.68 8.93 -3.35
CA TRP A 166 -11.81 9.40 -4.73
C TRP A 166 -11.06 8.50 -5.71
N CYS A 167 -11.57 8.42 -6.93
CA CYS A 167 -11.07 7.58 -8.01
C CYS A 167 -10.95 6.08 -7.65
N GLY A 168 -11.77 5.59 -6.72
CA GLY A 168 -11.81 4.19 -6.29
C GLY A 168 -13.24 3.69 -6.21
N THR A 169 -13.39 2.43 -5.80
CA THR A 169 -14.69 1.76 -5.72
C THR A 169 -14.84 1.00 -4.41
N ALA A 170 -16.06 0.94 -3.88
CA ALA A 170 -16.38 0.10 -2.72
C ALA A 170 -16.49 -1.39 -3.09
N LYS A 171 -16.64 -1.71 -4.39
CA LYS A 171 -16.74 -3.07 -4.90
C LYS A 171 -16.19 -3.13 -6.32
N THR A 172 -15.25 -4.04 -6.55
CA THR A 172 -14.75 -4.30 -7.90
C THR A 172 -15.77 -5.11 -8.69
N TYR A 173 -16.23 -4.56 -9.81
CA TYR A 173 -17.16 -5.21 -10.73
C TYR A 173 -16.42 -6.08 -11.77
N PRO A 174 -17.13 -6.96 -12.50
CA PRO A 174 -16.50 -7.91 -13.41
C PRO A 174 -15.52 -7.31 -14.41
N HIS A 175 -15.80 -6.12 -14.95
CA HIS A 175 -14.88 -5.43 -15.86
C HIS A 175 -13.54 -5.09 -15.20
N GLY A 176 -13.56 -4.60 -13.96
CA GLY A 176 -12.34 -4.35 -13.18
C GLY A 176 -11.59 -5.65 -12.87
N VAL A 177 -12.30 -6.74 -12.54
CA VAL A 177 -11.69 -8.05 -12.32
C VAL A 177 -10.99 -8.55 -13.58
N VAL A 178 -11.67 -8.51 -14.74
CA VAL A 178 -11.08 -8.92 -16.04
C VAL A 178 -9.84 -8.09 -16.38
N ARG A 179 -9.87 -6.80 -16.13
CA ARG A 179 -8.71 -5.91 -16.34
C ARG A 179 -7.50 -6.36 -15.50
N LEU A 180 -7.69 -6.61 -14.21
CA LEU A 180 -6.61 -7.04 -13.32
C LEU A 180 -6.09 -8.42 -13.68
N GLU A 181 -6.99 -9.37 -13.92
CA GLU A 181 -6.64 -10.73 -14.35
C GLU A 181 -5.86 -10.74 -15.66
N SER A 182 -6.28 -9.92 -16.64
CA SER A 182 -5.56 -9.85 -17.92
C SER A 182 -4.18 -9.23 -17.78
N ALA A 183 -3.99 -8.24 -16.90
CA ALA A 183 -2.68 -7.69 -16.57
C ALA A 183 -1.76 -8.75 -15.94
N ILE A 184 -2.28 -9.52 -14.98
CA ILE A 184 -1.55 -10.64 -14.35
C ILE A 184 -1.15 -11.68 -15.41
N ARG A 185 -2.09 -12.07 -16.28
CA ARG A 185 -1.82 -13.03 -17.36
C ARG A 185 -0.78 -12.54 -18.36
N ALA A 186 -0.79 -11.25 -18.69
CA ALA A 186 0.22 -10.66 -19.57
C ALA A 186 1.64 -10.82 -18.99
N LEU A 187 1.80 -10.57 -17.67
CA LEU A 187 3.08 -10.76 -16.99
C LEU A 187 3.48 -12.24 -16.89
N THR A 188 2.55 -13.09 -16.44
CA THR A 188 2.83 -14.50 -16.11
C THR A 188 2.94 -15.40 -17.33
N ALA A 189 2.55 -14.94 -18.53
CA ALA A 189 2.74 -15.65 -19.79
C ALA A 189 4.21 -15.74 -20.22
N ASP A 190 5.07 -14.88 -19.68
CA ASP A 190 6.51 -14.96 -19.93
C ASP A 190 7.11 -16.16 -19.18
N PRO A 191 7.71 -17.16 -19.86
CA PRO A 191 8.34 -18.30 -19.18
C PRO A 191 9.42 -17.89 -18.17
N ALA A 192 10.09 -16.75 -18.40
CA ALA A 192 11.08 -16.22 -17.47
C ALA A 192 10.51 -15.79 -16.12
N PHE A 193 9.19 -15.56 -16.03
CA PHE A 193 8.50 -15.27 -14.76
C PHE A 193 8.58 -16.44 -13.77
N ASN A 194 8.56 -17.67 -14.26
CA ASN A 194 8.78 -18.90 -13.48
C ASN A 194 7.98 -18.91 -12.15
N ASN A 195 6.68 -18.64 -12.20
CA ASN A 195 5.82 -18.57 -11.02
C ASN A 195 6.33 -17.60 -9.92
N GLY A 196 6.95 -16.50 -10.30
CA GLY A 196 7.54 -15.52 -9.39
C GLY A 196 8.95 -15.87 -8.88
N ARG A 197 9.52 -17.03 -9.29
CA ARG A 197 10.87 -17.49 -8.91
C ARG A 197 11.91 -17.15 -9.99
N TYR A 198 11.79 -15.97 -10.58
CA TYR A 198 12.71 -15.50 -11.62
C TYR A 198 14.05 -15.08 -11.01
N THR A 199 15.12 -15.37 -11.72
CA THR A 199 16.49 -14.92 -11.42
C THR A 199 16.92 -13.73 -12.25
N THR A 200 16.24 -13.53 -13.38
CA THR A 200 16.36 -12.36 -14.26
C THR A 200 14.95 -11.79 -14.53
N PRO A 201 14.79 -10.47 -14.63
CA PRO A 201 13.48 -9.89 -14.88
C PRO A 201 12.78 -10.48 -16.11
N PRO A 202 11.49 -10.85 -16.03
CA PRO A 202 10.70 -11.36 -17.16
C PRO A 202 10.34 -10.22 -18.11
N LYS A 203 11.29 -9.79 -18.95
CA LYS A 203 11.20 -8.54 -19.75
C LYS A 203 10.03 -8.54 -20.72
N ALA A 204 9.74 -9.67 -21.37
CA ALA A 204 8.63 -9.77 -22.31
C ALA A 204 7.27 -9.64 -21.57
N GLY A 205 7.12 -10.32 -20.44
CA GLY A 205 5.95 -10.22 -19.60
C GLY A 205 5.75 -8.82 -19.02
N MET A 206 6.83 -8.17 -18.58
CA MET A 206 6.79 -6.79 -18.09
C MET A 206 6.38 -5.80 -19.20
N ALA A 207 6.88 -5.97 -20.42
CA ALA A 207 6.50 -5.14 -21.56
C ALA A 207 5.01 -5.33 -21.91
N ALA A 208 4.53 -6.57 -21.96
CA ALA A 208 3.11 -6.88 -22.20
C ALA A 208 2.20 -6.30 -21.10
N TRP A 209 2.59 -6.45 -19.85
CA TRP A 209 1.89 -5.85 -18.69
C TRP A 209 1.84 -4.32 -18.80
N SER A 210 2.97 -3.67 -19.10
CA SER A 210 3.03 -2.21 -19.22
C SER A 210 2.16 -1.69 -20.37
N THR A 211 2.16 -2.38 -21.52
CA THR A 211 1.30 -2.04 -22.67
C THR A 211 -0.19 -2.16 -22.32
N HIS A 212 -0.56 -3.26 -21.66
CA HIS A 212 -1.92 -3.45 -21.18
C HIS A 212 -2.33 -2.34 -20.22
N TRP A 213 -1.45 -2.01 -19.26
CA TRP A 213 -1.72 -1.02 -18.22
C TRP A 213 -1.88 0.39 -18.79
N ALA A 214 -1.03 0.77 -19.74
CA ALA A 214 -1.09 2.07 -20.41
C ALA A 214 -2.45 2.33 -21.07
N ALA A 215 -3.02 1.33 -21.72
CA ALA A 215 -4.32 1.44 -22.37
C ALA A 215 -5.51 1.71 -21.41
N TRP A 216 -5.33 1.42 -20.11
CA TRP A 216 -6.37 1.60 -19.11
C TRP A 216 -6.18 2.82 -18.21
N VAL A 217 -4.95 3.32 -18.10
CA VAL A 217 -4.59 4.39 -17.14
C VAL A 217 -4.51 5.75 -17.82
N TRP A 218 -4.12 5.79 -19.09
CA TRP A 218 -3.86 7.03 -19.80
C TRP A 218 -4.97 7.38 -20.78
N SER A 219 -5.16 8.69 -21.05
CA SER A 219 -6.09 9.15 -22.08
C SER A 219 -5.51 8.93 -23.48
N GLN A 220 -6.37 9.06 -24.51
CA GLN A 220 -5.93 8.93 -25.91
C GLN A 220 -4.98 10.06 -26.36
N GLU A 221 -4.99 11.18 -25.66
CA GLU A 221 -4.12 12.32 -25.96
C GLU A 221 -2.72 12.18 -25.34
N TRP A 222 -2.51 11.16 -24.56
CA TRP A 222 -1.20 10.89 -23.93
C TRP A 222 -0.21 10.30 -24.90
#